data_7ad5a1e894ba8a9605484c60509f426f
#
_entry.id   7ad5a1e894ba8a9605484c60509f426f
#
_cell.length_a   1.000
_cell.length_b   1.000
_cell.length_c   1.000
_cell.angle_alpha   90.00
_cell.angle_beta   90.00
_cell.angle_gamma   90.00
#
_symmetry.space_group_name_H-M   'P 1'
#
loop_
_entity.id
_entity.type
_entity.pdbx_description
1 polymer ?
#
loop_
_entity_poly.entity_id
_entity_poly.type
_entity_poly.pdbx_seq_one_letter_code
_entity_poly.pdbx_strand_id
1 'polypeptide(L)'
;QHTSAVSKSSTMDLSIIREVFEHCLRGADMLGRRSELHRRIERALERLYPFKVGRHGQLQEWCFDFAECMPGMGHVSHMYGLFPGELFTPQRNPDLYEACRKSMFRRLAHGAFKWGWPAAWSVSLFARLKERAQAGQMVRDSCRSLGANLMTEQHLQLDCAFGLGAGIAE
;
A
#
# COMPACT_ATOMS: atom_id res chain seq x y z
N GLN A 1 2.36 22.61 4.87
CA GLN A 1 2.89 22.44 6.25
C GLN A 1 2.14 21.32 6.91
N HIS A 2 2.82 20.24 7.28
CA HIS A 2 2.22 19.15 8.05
C HIS A 2 2.09 19.61 9.50
N THR A 3 0.88 19.77 9.98
CA THR A 3 0.61 20.26 11.34
C THR A 3 0.31 19.16 12.34
N SER A 4 0.19 17.91 11.90
CA SER A 4 -0.07 16.77 12.77
C SER A 4 1.23 16.14 13.25
N ALA A 5 1.45 16.13 14.55
CA ALA A 5 2.63 15.53 15.14
C ALA A 5 2.47 14.03 15.44
N VAL A 6 1.24 13.57 15.74
CA VAL A 6 0.98 12.19 16.18
C VAL A 6 -0.36 11.70 15.63
N SER A 7 -0.38 10.44 15.17
CA SER A 7 -1.59 9.72 14.83
C SER A 7 -1.55 8.32 15.45
N LYS A 8 -2.69 7.63 15.45
CA LYS A 8 -2.81 6.24 15.92
C LYS A 8 -3.55 5.39 14.92
N SER A 9 -3.31 4.08 14.99
CA SER A 9 -4.03 3.08 14.18
C SER A 9 -4.04 3.44 12.70
N SER A 10 -2.85 3.76 12.14
CA SER A 10 -2.73 3.94 10.71
C SER A 10 -3.03 2.63 9.98
N THR A 11 -3.61 2.70 8.81
CA THR A 11 -3.90 1.52 8.00
C THR A 11 -2.63 0.76 7.64
N MET A 12 -1.51 1.45 7.45
CA MET A 12 -0.20 0.82 7.23
C MET A 12 0.23 -0.02 8.42
N ASP A 13 0.26 0.56 9.64
CA ASP A 13 0.69 -0.15 10.85
C ASP A 13 -0.20 -1.36 11.13
N LEU A 14 -1.51 -1.18 11.01
CA LEU A 14 -2.48 -2.27 11.19
C LEU A 14 -2.28 -3.39 10.16
N SER A 15 -1.94 -3.05 8.92
CA SER A 15 -1.67 -4.04 7.87
C SER A 15 -0.42 -4.85 8.20
N ILE A 16 0.67 -4.19 8.58
CA ILE A 16 1.93 -4.85 8.94
C ILE A 16 1.74 -5.74 10.17
N ILE A 17 1.09 -5.23 11.22
CA ILE A 17 0.83 -6.01 12.45
C ILE A 17 0.01 -7.25 12.13
N ARG A 18 -1.07 -7.10 11.36
CA ARG A 18 -1.92 -8.22 10.97
C ARG A 18 -1.14 -9.27 10.19
N GLU A 19 -0.38 -8.86 9.20
CA GLU A 19 0.40 -9.76 8.37
C GLU A 19 1.44 -10.54 9.19
N VAL A 20 2.21 -9.85 10.03
CA VAL A 20 3.20 -10.49 10.91
C VAL A 20 2.52 -11.50 11.84
N PHE A 21 1.41 -11.15 12.45
CA PHE A 21 0.68 -12.03 13.34
C PHE A 21 0.12 -13.27 12.63
N GLU A 22 -0.48 -13.08 11.46
CA GLU A 22 -0.98 -14.19 10.65
C GLU A 22 0.15 -15.12 10.18
N HIS A 23 1.31 -14.55 9.81
CA HIS A 23 2.49 -15.34 9.44
C HIS A 23 3.04 -16.12 10.64
N CYS A 24 3.09 -15.53 11.83
CA CYS A 24 3.49 -16.25 13.06
C CYS A 24 2.57 -17.43 13.36
N LEU A 25 1.26 -17.24 13.25
CA LEU A 25 0.29 -18.30 13.49
C LEU A 25 0.42 -19.42 12.45
N ARG A 26 0.50 -19.05 11.18
CA ARG A 26 0.66 -20.01 10.08
C ARG A 26 1.97 -20.81 10.20
N GLY A 27 3.08 -20.14 10.54
CA GLY A 27 4.35 -20.80 10.77
C GLY A 27 4.30 -21.78 11.96
N ALA A 28 3.61 -21.39 13.05
CA ALA A 28 3.41 -22.26 14.19
C ALA A 28 2.60 -23.52 13.84
N ASP A 29 1.57 -23.37 13.00
CA ASP A 29 0.76 -24.50 12.53
C ASP A 29 1.58 -25.45 11.65
N MET A 30 2.35 -24.91 10.70
CA MET A 30 3.22 -25.71 9.83
C MET A 30 4.27 -26.52 10.62
N LEU A 31 4.75 -25.96 11.73
CA LEU A 31 5.74 -26.61 12.60
C LEU A 31 5.12 -27.48 13.70
N GLY A 32 3.80 -27.50 13.83
CA GLY A 32 3.08 -28.17 14.91
C GLY A 32 3.44 -27.61 16.31
N ARG A 33 3.80 -26.32 16.41
CA ARG A 33 4.33 -25.70 17.63
C ARG A 33 3.48 -24.52 18.08
N ARG A 34 2.31 -24.79 18.65
CA ARG A 34 1.49 -23.78 19.31
C ARG A 34 1.91 -23.56 20.77
N SER A 35 1.92 -22.32 21.23
CA SER A 35 2.28 -21.90 22.58
C SER A 35 1.31 -20.81 23.09
N GLU A 36 1.46 -20.40 24.35
CA GLU A 36 0.68 -19.29 24.90
C GLU A 36 0.87 -17.98 24.11
N LEU A 37 2.05 -17.76 23.55
CA LEU A 37 2.27 -16.59 22.69
C LEU A 37 1.29 -16.57 21.50
N HIS A 38 1.07 -17.70 20.83
CA HIS A 38 0.17 -17.80 19.70
C HIS A 38 -1.29 -17.50 20.09
N ARG A 39 -1.74 -17.99 21.25
CA ARG A 39 -3.05 -17.63 21.80
C ARG A 39 -3.19 -16.13 22.10
N ARG A 40 -2.11 -15.50 22.57
CA ARG A 40 -2.10 -14.04 22.76
C ARG A 40 -2.18 -13.29 21.42
N ILE A 41 -1.50 -13.77 20.38
CA ILE A 41 -1.56 -13.22 19.03
C ILE A 41 -2.99 -13.33 18.47
N GLU A 42 -3.66 -14.47 18.61
CA GLU A 42 -5.06 -14.65 18.17
C GLU A 42 -5.97 -13.62 18.82
N ARG A 43 -5.91 -13.50 20.15
CA ARG A 43 -6.68 -12.47 20.89
C ARG A 43 -6.34 -11.04 20.47
N ALA A 44 -5.09 -10.77 20.10
CA ALA A 44 -4.68 -9.44 19.63
C ALA A 44 -5.24 -9.14 18.24
N LEU A 45 -5.26 -10.12 17.33
CA LEU A 45 -5.84 -10.00 15.98
C LEU A 45 -7.34 -9.65 16.03
N GLU A 46 -8.10 -10.28 16.94
CA GLU A 46 -9.53 -9.99 17.14
C GLU A 46 -9.78 -8.55 17.61
N ARG A 47 -8.81 -7.96 18.30
CA ARG A 47 -8.91 -6.62 18.89
C ARG A 47 -8.29 -5.51 18.03
N LEU A 48 -7.67 -5.86 16.90
CA LEU A 48 -7.11 -4.85 16.00
C LEU A 48 -8.22 -3.95 15.47
N TYR A 49 -7.91 -2.66 15.42
CA TYR A 49 -8.82 -1.67 14.85
C TYR A 49 -9.16 -2.05 13.40
N PRO A 50 -10.43 -1.96 12.99
CA PRO A 50 -10.83 -2.37 11.65
C PRO A 50 -10.34 -1.38 10.59
N PHE A 51 -10.05 -1.89 9.41
CA PHE A 51 -9.88 -1.06 8.21
C PHE A 51 -11.20 -0.41 7.84
N LYS A 52 -11.14 0.81 7.31
CA LYS A 52 -12.34 1.58 7.00
C LYS A 52 -12.29 2.19 5.61
N VAL A 53 -13.47 2.40 5.05
CA VAL A 53 -13.69 3.14 3.82
C VAL A 53 -14.13 4.56 4.18
N GLY A 54 -13.52 5.56 3.57
CA GLY A 54 -13.79 6.96 3.83
C GLY A 54 -14.92 7.54 2.96
N ARG A 55 -15.21 8.81 3.16
CA ARG A 55 -16.33 9.55 2.54
C ARG A 55 -16.29 9.59 1.01
N HIS A 56 -15.13 9.41 0.41
CA HIS A 56 -14.95 9.36 -1.05
C HIS A 56 -14.90 7.91 -1.57
N GLY A 57 -15.18 6.93 -0.73
CA GLY A 57 -15.05 5.50 -1.04
C GLY A 57 -13.61 5.01 -1.08
N GLN A 58 -12.64 5.85 -0.70
CA GLN A 58 -11.22 5.50 -0.58
C GLN A 58 -10.95 4.68 0.69
N LEU A 59 -9.86 3.90 0.67
CA LEU A 59 -9.33 3.30 1.89
C LEU A 59 -8.83 4.43 2.82
N GLN A 60 -9.31 4.46 4.06
CA GLN A 60 -8.83 5.43 5.04
C GLN A 60 -7.37 5.17 5.38
N GLU A 61 -6.56 6.22 5.37
CA GLU A 61 -5.16 6.17 5.80
C GLU A 61 -5.05 6.12 7.33
N TRP A 62 -5.99 6.79 8.02
CA TRP A 62 -5.98 7.01 9.46
C TRP A 62 -7.24 6.45 10.12
N CYS A 63 -7.22 6.32 11.45
CA CYS A 63 -8.38 5.84 12.22
C CYS A 63 -9.66 6.67 12.05
N PHE A 64 -9.52 7.94 11.66
CA PHE A 64 -10.63 8.84 11.34
C PHE A 64 -10.57 9.27 9.89
N ASP A 65 -11.72 9.58 9.31
CA ASP A 65 -11.84 10.11 7.95
C ASP A 65 -11.56 11.62 7.94
N PHE A 66 -10.28 11.96 8.12
CA PHE A 66 -9.82 13.35 8.07
C PHE A 66 -9.97 13.94 6.66
N ALA A 67 -10.13 15.26 6.59
CA ALA A 67 -10.07 15.98 5.32
C ALA A 67 -8.65 15.86 4.74
N GLU A 68 -8.56 15.51 3.48
CA GLU A 68 -7.27 15.40 2.78
C GLU A 68 -6.72 16.79 2.46
N CYS A 69 -5.65 17.19 3.10
CA CYS A 69 -4.99 18.48 2.82
C CYS A 69 -4.19 18.45 1.50
N MET A 70 -3.73 17.27 1.07
CA MET A 70 -2.99 17.06 -0.18
C MET A 70 -3.49 15.80 -0.90
N PRO A 71 -4.62 15.86 -1.62
CA PRO A 71 -5.19 14.68 -2.26
C PRO A 71 -4.32 14.09 -3.36
N GLY A 72 -3.36 14.86 -3.91
CA GLY A 72 -2.34 14.39 -4.86
C GLY A 72 -1.03 13.94 -4.22
N MET A 73 -1.00 13.69 -2.91
CA MET A 73 0.18 13.18 -2.24
C MET A 73 0.60 11.82 -2.80
N GLY A 74 1.86 11.70 -3.23
CA GLY A 74 2.40 10.48 -3.83
C GLY A 74 2.66 9.34 -2.84
N HIS A 75 2.83 9.67 -1.55
CA HIS A 75 2.99 8.64 -0.52
C HIS A 75 1.65 7.99 -0.19
N VAL A 76 1.58 6.70 -0.40
CA VAL A 76 0.37 5.88 -0.23
C VAL A 76 0.62 4.68 0.68
N SER A 77 1.29 4.91 1.79
CA SER A 77 1.70 3.86 2.76
C SER A 77 0.55 2.96 3.20
N HIS A 78 -0.67 3.48 3.27
CA HIS A 78 -1.88 2.72 3.57
C HIS A 78 -2.21 1.64 2.52
N MET A 79 -1.60 1.69 1.33
CA MET A 79 -1.72 0.65 0.30
C MET A 79 -0.83 -0.57 0.58
N TYR A 80 -0.05 -0.59 1.67
CA TYR A 80 0.78 -1.73 2.03
C TYR A 80 0.02 -3.07 1.99
N GLY A 81 -1.19 -3.10 2.48
CA GLY A 81 -2.02 -4.31 2.49
C GLY A 81 -2.49 -4.78 1.11
N LEU A 82 -2.36 -3.93 0.07
CA LEU A 82 -2.55 -4.31 -1.32
C LEU A 82 -1.25 -4.83 -1.94
N PHE A 83 -0.14 -4.08 -1.75
CA PHE A 83 1.21 -4.44 -2.18
C PHE A 83 2.26 -3.71 -1.33
N PRO A 84 3.26 -4.42 -0.77
CA PRO A 84 3.62 -5.84 -1.01
C PRO A 84 2.76 -6.86 -0.26
N GLY A 85 1.92 -6.44 0.69
CA GLY A 85 1.03 -7.33 1.41
C GLY A 85 -0.08 -7.93 0.54
N GLU A 86 -0.83 -8.87 1.10
CA GLU A 86 -1.92 -9.60 0.44
C GLU A 86 -3.23 -9.56 1.26
N LEU A 87 -3.45 -8.49 2.01
CA LEU A 87 -4.64 -8.35 2.83
C LEU A 87 -5.85 -7.88 2.01
N PHE A 88 -5.62 -6.98 1.04
CA PHE A 88 -6.66 -6.36 0.24
C PHE A 88 -6.70 -6.98 -1.16
N THR A 89 -7.29 -8.16 -1.24
CA THR A 89 -7.50 -8.88 -2.51
C THR A 89 -8.98 -9.04 -2.81
N PRO A 90 -9.37 -9.25 -4.09
CA PRO A 90 -10.77 -9.48 -4.43
C PRO A 90 -11.41 -10.67 -3.70
N GLN A 91 -10.61 -11.69 -3.38
CA GLN A 91 -11.06 -12.90 -2.71
C GLN A 91 -11.21 -12.72 -1.20
N ARG A 92 -10.30 -11.96 -0.59
CA ARG A 92 -10.22 -11.83 0.88
C ARG A 92 -11.05 -10.67 1.41
N ASN A 93 -10.96 -9.51 0.76
CA ASN A 93 -11.59 -8.28 1.19
C ASN A 93 -12.03 -7.43 -0.02
N PRO A 94 -13.09 -7.82 -0.75
CA PRO A 94 -13.50 -7.17 -2.01
C PRO A 94 -13.81 -5.68 -1.83
N ASP A 95 -14.45 -5.29 -0.73
CA ASP A 95 -14.79 -3.88 -0.46
C ASP A 95 -13.54 -3.03 -0.21
N LEU A 96 -12.56 -3.56 0.54
CA LEU A 96 -11.30 -2.88 0.78
C LEU A 96 -10.42 -2.84 -0.48
N TYR A 97 -10.48 -3.89 -1.30
CA TYR A 97 -9.82 -3.89 -2.61
C TYR A 97 -10.37 -2.79 -3.51
N GLU A 98 -11.69 -2.65 -3.60
CA GLU A 98 -12.30 -1.55 -4.35
C GLU A 98 -12.01 -0.17 -3.73
N ALA A 99 -11.92 -0.08 -2.42
CA ALA A 99 -11.50 1.14 -1.74
C ALA A 99 -10.04 1.51 -2.06
N CYS A 100 -9.13 0.54 -2.17
CA CYS A 100 -7.77 0.75 -2.66
C CYS A 100 -7.77 1.30 -4.09
N ARG A 101 -8.59 0.70 -4.96
CA ARG A 101 -8.75 1.15 -6.35
C ARG A 101 -9.19 2.62 -6.40
N LYS A 102 -10.22 2.99 -5.66
CA LYS A 102 -10.68 4.37 -5.56
C LYS A 102 -9.62 5.32 -5.01
N SER A 103 -8.86 4.89 -4.00
CA SER A 103 -7.73 5.67 -3.49
C SER A 103 -6.71 5.98 -4.57
N MET A 104 -6.28 4.97 -5.33
CA MET A 104 -5.27 5.13 -6.36
C MET A 104 -5.73 6.07 -7.48
N PHE A 105 -6.96 5.89 -7.97
CA PHE A 105 -7.51 6.79 -8.99
C PHE A 105 -7.72 8.21 -8.49
N ARG A 106 -8.13 8.37 -7.24
CA ARG A 106 -8.24 9.69 -6.61
C ARG A 106 -6.89 10.39 -6.53
N ARG A 107 -5.85 9.71 -6.05
CA ARG A 107 -4.48 10.24 -6.00
C ARG A 107 -3.98 10.63 -7.41
N LEU A 108 -4.20 9.76 -8.38
CA LEU A 108 -3.83 10.00 -9.78
C LEU A 108 -4.53 11.25 -10.35
N ALA A 109 -5.83 11.38 -10.14
CA ALA A 109 -6.62 12.52 -10.61
C ALA A 109 -6.15 13.87 -10.03
N HIS A 110 -5.51 13.86 -8.86
CA HIS A 110 -4.92 15.05 -8.24
C HIS A 110 -3.42 15.20 -8.48
N GLY A 111 -2.87 14.48 -9.46
CA GLY A 111 -1.50 14.66 -9.94
C GLY A 111 -0.42 13.93 -9.15
N ALA A 112 -0.78 12.87 -8.41
CA ALA A 112 0.19 11.97 -7.79
C ALA A 112 0.98 11.15 -8.84
N PHE A 113 2.05 10.51 -8.38
CA PHE A 113 2.84 9.51 -9.14
C PHE A 113 3.57 10.05 -10.37
N LYS A 114 3.97 11.31 -10.37
CA LYS A 114 4.62 11.94 -11.53
C LYS A 114 6.08 11.52 -11.70
N TRP A 115 6.78 11.19 -10.61
CA TRP A 115 8.21 10.89 -10.63
C TRP A 115 8.66 10.12 -9.37
N GLY A 116 9.87 9.55 -9.45
CA GLY A 116 10.59 8.94 -8.33
C GLY A 116 9.89 7.73 -7.72
N TRP A 117 10.10 7.53 -6.43
CA TRP A 117 9.54 6.43 -5.65
C TRP A 117 8.01 6.26 -5.79
N PRO A 118 7.17 7.30 -5.68
CA PRO A 118 5.74 7.15 -5.84
C PRO A 118 5.33 6.61 -7.22
N ALA A 119 5.99 7.02 -8.29
CA ALA A 119 5.73 6.52 -9.63
C ALA A 119 6.08 5.04 -9.75
N ALA A 120 7.25 4.64 -9.28
CA ALA A 120 7.71 3.25 -9.30
C ALA A 120 6.77 2.32 -8.53
N TRP A 121 6.39 2.69 -7.31
CA TRP A 121 5.48 1.87 -6.50
C TRP A 121 4.07 1.83 -7.07
N SER A 122 3.60 2.89 -7.72
CA SER A 122 2.29 2.92 -8.35
C SER A 122 2.13 1.87 -9.45
N VAL A 123 3.22 1.46 -10.11
CA VAL A 123 3.20 0.38 -11.12
C VAL A 123 2.72 -0.91 -10.47
N SER A 124 3.34 -1.34 -9.36
CA SER A 124 2.95 -2.55 -8.62
C SER A 124 1.51 -2.45 -8.10
N LEU A 125 1.12 -1.29 -7.57
CA LEU A 125 -0.23 -1.08 -7.03
C LEU A 125 -1.30 -1.17 -8.13
N PHE A 126 -1.10 -0.54 -9.29
CA PHE A 126 -2.04 -0.66 -10.42
C PHE A 126 -2.03 -2.06 -11.05
N ALA A 127 -0.89 -2.76 -11.07
CA ALA A 127 -0.82 -4.15 -11.52
C ALA A 127 -1.66 -5.06 -10.61
N ARG A 128 -1.50 -4.95 -9.29
CA ARG A 128 -2.32 -5.68 -8.30
C ARG A 128 -3.81 -5.36 -8.41
N LEU A 129 -4.16 -4.15 -8.77
CA LEU A 129 -5.54 -3.73 -9.04
C LEU A 129 -6.05 -4.20 -10.41
N LYS A 130 -5.20 -4.86 -11.23
CA LYS A 130 -5.50 -5.29 -12.60
C LYS A 130 -5.85 -4.13 -13.55
N GLU A 131 -5.40 -2.93 -13.22
CA GLU A 131 -5.58 -1.70 -14.00
C GLU A 131 -4.45 -1.58 -15.04
N ARG A 132 -4.49 -2.42 -16.07
CA ARG A 132 -3.43 -2.60 -17.08
C ARG A 132 -3.03 -1.31 -17.80
N ALA A 133 -4.00 -0.48 -18.13
CA ALA A 133 -3.75 0.77 -18.85
C ALA A 133 -2.93 1.74 -17.98
N GLN A 134 -3.28 1.88 -16.69
CA GLN A 134 -2.60 2.73 -15.73
C GLN A 134 -1.22 2.19 -15.40
N ALA A 135 -1.11 0.89 -15.11
CA ALA A 135 0.20 0.25 -14.86
C ALA A 135 1.15 0.48 -16.06
N GLY A 136 0.70 0.19 -17.28
CA GLY A 136 1.50 0.42 -18.49
C GLY A 136 1.84 1.89 -18.73
N GLN A 137 0.96 2.83 -18.38
CA GLN A 137 1.27 4.25 -18.46
C GLN A 137 2.34 4.65 -17.44
N MET A 138 2.22 4.19 -16.19
CA MET A 138 3.22 4.46 -15.14
C MET A 138 4.60 3.90 -15.52
N VAL A 139 4.68 2.71 -16.13
CA VAL A 139 5.94 2.15 -16.66
C VAL A 139 6.54 3.09 -17.69
N ARG A 140 5.76 3.49 -18.70
CA ARG A 140 6.26 4.37 -19.78
C ARG A 140 6.75 5.72 -19.23
N ASP A 141 6.02 6.31 -18.29
CA ASP A 141 6.37 7.60 -17.72
C ASP A 141 7.61 7.49 -16.83
N SER A 142 7.71 6.41 -16.03
CA SER A 142 8.91 6.13 -15.24
C SER A 142 10.14 5.91 -16.14
N CYS A 143 10.01 5.13 -17.23
CA CYS A 143 11.12 4.90 -18.15
C CYS A 143 11.60 6.19 -18.85
N ARG A 144 10.70 7.13 -19.12
CA ARG A 144 11.06 8.44 -19.71
C ARG A 144 11.84 9.33 -18.74
N SER A 145 11.65 9.14 -17.44
CA SER A 145 12.31 9.91 -16.39
C SER A 145 13.62 9.26 -15.88
N LEU A 146 13.98 8.07 -16.39
CA LEU A 146 15.23 7.41 -16.03
C LEU A 146 16.41 8.04 -16.78
N GLY A 147 17.47 8.37 -16.06
CA GLY A 147 18.76 8.75 -16.63
C GLY A 147 19.50 7.55 -17.24
N ALA A 148 20.62 7.81 -17.91
CA ALA A 148 21.45 6.79 -18.54
C ALA A 148 21.95 5.70 -17.59
N ASN A 149 21.99 5.97 -16.30
CA ASN A 149 22.36 5.04 -15.21
C ASN A 149 21.14 4.30 -14.60
N LEU A 150 19.97 4.36 -15.21
CA LEU A 150 18.70 3.82 -14.72
C LEU A 150 18.20 4.44 -13.41
N MET A 151 18.73 5.61 -13.06
CA MET A 151 18.26 6.40 -11.91
C MET A 151 17.38 7.56 -12.40
N THR A 152 16.43 7.99 -11.58
CA THR A 152 15.62 9.15 -11.93
C THR A 152 16.43 10.44 -11.83
N GLU A 153 16.24 11.37 -12.77
CA GLU A 153 16.96 12.64 -12.80
C GLU A 153 16.81 13.48 -11.52
N GLN A 154 15.70 13.34 -10.83
CA GLN A 154 15.35 14.16 -9.66
C GLN A 154 15.74 13.54 -8.33
N HIS A 155 15.89 12.22 -8.25
CA HIS A 155 16.24 11.51 -7.03
C HIS A 155 17.16 10.33 -7.38
N LEU A 156 18.42 10.41 -6.94
CA LEU A 156 19.40 9.32 -7.06
C LEU A 156 19.04 8.16 -6.10
N GLN A 157 17.88 7.54 -6.32
CA GLN A 157 17.37 6.46 -5.47
C GLN A 157 17.31 5.16 -6.26
N LEU A 158 18.18 4.21 -5.91
CA LEU A 158 18.18 2.85 -6.47
C LEU A 158 16.88 2.10 -6.26
N ASP A 159 16.20 2.35 -5.16
CA ASP A 159 14.91 1.77 -4.83
C ASP A 159 13.81 2.12 -5.84
N CYS A 160 13.91 3.25 -6.54
CA CYS A 160 12.99 3.55 -7.65
C CYS A 160 13.13 2.56 -8.80
N ALA A 161 14.35 2.18 -9.17
CA ALA A 161 14.60 1.20 -10.23
C ALA A 161 14.15 -0.21 -9.81
N PHE A 162 14.40 -0.61 -8.58
CA PHE A 162 13.93 -1.88 -8.04
C PHE A 162 12.41 -1.93 -7.93
N GLY A 163 11.78 -0.85 -7.48
CA GLY A 163 10.31 -0.74 -7.41
C GLY A 163 9.66 -0.82 -8.79
N LEU A 164 10.26 -0.21 -9.82
CA LEU A 164 9.80 -0.30 -11.19
C LEU A 164 9.94 -1.74 -11.73
N GLY A 165 11.08 -2.40 -11.49
CA GLY A 165 11.32 -3.79 -11.89
C GLY A 165 10.32 -4.76 -11.25
N ALA A 166 10.03 -4.59 -9.96
CA ALA A 166 9.02 -5.37 -9.26
C ALA A 166 7.63 -5.17 -9.88
N GLY A 167 7.24 -3.93 -10.20
CA GLY A 167 5.95 -3.62 -10.80
C GLY A 167 5.78 -4.14 -12.22
N ILE A 168 6.88 -4.30 -12.99
CA ILE A 168 6.86 -4.92 -14.32
C ILE A 168 6.67 -6.44 -14.20
N ALA A 169 7.19 -7.06 -13.14
CA ALA A 169 7.08 -8.50 -12.89
C ALA A 169 5.69 -8.93 -12.39
N GLU A 170 4.93 -8.03 -11.75
CA GLU A 170 3.53 -8.24 -11.34
C GLU A 170 2.56 -8.27 -12.54
#